data_253bf7485983db28f24c34a5f03fe12f
#
_entry.id   253bf7485983db28f24c34a5f03fe12f
#
_cell.length_a   1.000
_cell.length_b   1.000
_cell.length_c   1.000
_cell.angle_alpha   90.00
_cell.angle_beta   90.00
_cell.angle_gamma   90.00
#
_symmetry.space_group_name_H-M   'P 1'
#
loop_
_entity.id
_entity.type
_entity.pdbx_description
1 polymer ?
#
loop_
_entity_poly.entity_id
_entity_poly.type
_entity_poly.pdbx_seq_one_letter_code
_entity_poly.pdbx_strand_id
1 'polypeptide(L)'
;MLLLPVLALSLAGLLGATHDYYESALLWLLRKLGNNNALAGTMFGVLNTLLRPLSVAFEQPVYLHSAGGAVWLDGQILTGAKTIFAAKPDRLATALFLSGKGLQLFLLPGFACTLADCGKARSKAALALFTVGCVLSGHTELFTLFLALESPFLLLAFAGLTGGCYLVSALLDLHWGFLQNGGIVEFLLHNSSGALPYLVGVTFCVLAYFVSRYTVVRYGIAE
;
A
#
# COMPACT_ATOMS: atom_id res chain seq x y z
N MET A 1 7.83 34.40 4.27
CA MET A 1 6.75 33.59 3.66
C MET A 1 7.11 32.94 2.32
N LEU A 2 8.09 33.42 1.56
CA LEU A 2 8.52 32.88 0.25
C LEU A 2 9.47 31.64 0.36
N LEU A 3 10.06 31.39 1.51
CA LEU A 3 11.05 30.32 1.69
C LEU A 3 10.44 28.90 1.58
N LEU A 4 9.23 28.71 2.10
CA LEU A 4 8.51 27.43 2.08
C LEU A 4 8.16 26.97 0.66
N PRO A 5 7.55 27.79 -0.21
CA PRO A 5 7.29 27.39 -1.60
C PRO A 5 8.56 27.17 -2.42
N VAL A 6 9.63 27.93 -2.17
CA VAL A 6 10.93 27.71 -2.85
C VAL A 6 11.55 26.37 -2.43
N LEU A 7 11.52 26.06 -1.12
CA LEU A 7 12.00 24.77 -0.59
C LEU A 7 11.18 23.60 -1.14
N ALA A 8 9.88 23.74 -1.19
CA ALA A 8 8.96 22.73 -1.76
C ALA A 8 9.22 22.49 -3.25
N LEU A 9 9.39 23.56 -4.05
CA LEU A 9 9.72 23.48 -5.45
C LEU A 9 11.10 22.85 -5.70
N SER A 10 12.10 23.23 -4.88
CA SER A 10 13.45 22.65 -4.97
C SER A 10 13.44 21.16 -4.63
N LEU A 11 12.68 20.75 -3.61
CA LEU A 11 12.53 19.36 -3.22
C LEU A 11 11.78 18.57 -4.30
N ALA A 12 10.70 19.12 -4.85
CA ALA A 12 9.95 18.50 -5.93
C ALA A 12 10.80 18.34 -7.21
N GLY A 13 11.61 19.36 -7.54
CA GLY A 13 12.56 19.30 -8.66
C GLY A 13 13.65 18.23 -8.45
N LEU A 14 14.19 18.13 -7.23
CA LEU A 14 15.18 17.10 -6.88
C LEU A 14 14.58 15.69 -6.95
N LEU A 15 13.38 15.50 -6.41
CA LEU A 15 12.67 14.22 -6.45
C LEU A 15 12.30 13.84 -7.89
N GLY A 16 11.87 14.81 -8.72
CA GLY A 16 11.60 14.58 -10.14
C GLY A 16 12.85 14.19 -10.92
N ALA A 17 13.97 14.88 -10.69
CA ALA A 17 15.24 14.56 -11.36
C ALA A 17 15.83 13.19 -10.94
N THR A 18 15.46 12.70 -9.75
CA THR A 18 15.94 11.40 -9.23
C THR A 18 14.94 10.25 -9.45
N HIS A 19 13.78 10.54 -10.05
CA HIS A 19 12.72 9.54 -10.26
C HIS A 19 13.21 8.27 -10.99
N ASP A 20 13.93 8.44 -12.09
CA ASP A 20 14.43 7.33 -12.90
C ASP A 20 15.43 6.43 -12.12
N TYR A 21 16.20 7.02 -11.20
CA TYR A 21 17.11 6.27 -10.34
C TYR A 21 16.37 5.42 -9.31
N TYR A 22 15.30 5.94 -8.69
CA TYR A 22 14.48 5.18 -7.75
C TYR A 22 13.74 4.05 -8.45
N GLU A 23 13.18 4.31 -9.63
CA GLU A 23 12.53 3.31 -10.44
C GLU A 23 13.50 2.19 -10.83
N SER A 24 14.69 2.55 -11.33
CA SER A 24 15.74 1.60 -11.70
C SER A 24 16.22 0.77 -10.51
N ALA A 25 16.39 1.39 -9.34
CA ALA A 25 16.79 0.71 -8.11
C ALA A 25 15.72 -0.29 -7.64
N LEU A 26 14.44 0.11 -7.68
CA LEU A 26 13.33 -0.77 -7.34
C LEU A 26 13.24 -1.95 -8.32
N LEU A 27 13.32 -1.69 -9.63
CA LEU A 27 13.31 -2.72 -10.65
C LEU A 27 14.46 -3.72 -10.46
N TRP A 28 15.66 -3.22 -10.15
CA TRP A 28 16.82 -4.07 -9.84
C TRP A 28 16.57 -4.94 -8.60
N LEU A 29 16.02 -4.34 -7.53
CA LEU A 29 15.68 -5.05 -6.29
C LEU A 29 14.64 -6.14 -6.55
N LEU A 30 13.53 -5.80 -7.23
CA LEU A 30 12.47 -6.74 -7.56
C LEU A 30 12.96 -7.88 -8.47
N ARG A 31 13.85 -7.60 -9.42
CA ARG A 31 14.47 -8.63 -10.27
C ARG A 31 15.37 -9.56 -9.46
N LYS A 32 16.16 -9.03 -8.52
CA LYS A 32 17.01 -9.86 -7.63
C LYS A 32 16.18 -10.74 -6.69
N LEU A 33 15.02 -10.26 -6.24
CA LEU A 33 14.09 -10.99 -5.39
C LEU A 33 13.12 -11.87 -6.17
N GLY A 34 13.13 -11.79 -7.51
CA GLY A 34 12.13 -12.38 -8.42
C GLY A 34 11.98 -13.90 -8.34
N ASN A 35 12.95 -14.62 -7.78
CA ASN A 35 12.78 -16.04 -7.46
C ASN A 35 11.94 -16.29 -6.18
N ASN A 36 11.65 -15.25 -5.41
CA ASN A 36 10.82 -15.35 -4.21
C ASN A 36 9.75 -14.24 -4.21
N ASN A 37 8.62 -14.55 -4.83
CA ASN A 37 7.48 -13.63 -4.99
C ASN A 37 7.01 -13.04 -3.66
N ALA A 38 7.04 -13.81 -2.57
CA ALA A 38 6.61 -13.35 -1.26
C ALA A 38 7.51 -12.24 -0.71
N LEU A 39 8.84 -12.39 -0.84
CA LEU A 39 9.80 -11.36 -0.43
C LEU A 39 9.71 -10.11 -1.31
N ALA A 40 9.58 -10.28 -2.63
CA ALA A 40 9.43 -9.16 -3.56
C ALA A 40 8.18 -8.32 -3.23
N GLY A 41 7.03 -8.97 -3.01
CA GLY A 41 5.80 -8.31 -2.60
C GLY A 41 5.93 -7.61 -1.24
N THR A 42 6.54 -8.26 -0.24
CA THR A 42 6.77 -7.67 1.08
C THR A 42 7.62 -6.40 0.99
N MET A 43 8.75 -6.46 0.29
CA MET A 43 9.63 -5.30 0.11
C MET A 43 8.95 -4.18 -0.67
N PHE A 44 8.20 -4.53 -1.72
CA PHE A 44 7.37 -3.57 -2.44
C PHE A 44 6.37 -2.86 -1.50
N GLY A 45 5.62 -3.61 -0.69
CA GLY A 45 4.64 -3.05 0.24
C GLY A 45 5.27 -2.09 1.26
N VAL A 46 6.41 -2.47 1.85
CA VAL A 46 7.14 -1.63 2.81
C VAL A 46 7.66 -0.36 2.15
N LEU A 47 8.43 -0.50 1.06
CA LEU A 47 9.07 0.64 0.40
C LEU A 47 8.06 1.59 -0.20
N ASN A 48 7.04 1.07 -0.89
CA ASN A 48 5.98 1.89 -1.46
C ASN A 48 5.26 2.71 -0.38
N THR A 49 5.02 2.12 0.80
CA THR A 49 4.36 2.81 1.91
C THR A 49 5.25 3.89 2.54
N LEU A 50 6.54 3.60 2.75
CA LEU A 50 7.48 4.54 3.37
C LEU A 50 7.79 5.75 2.48
N LEU A 51 7.88 5.53 1.17
CA LEU A 51 8.26 6.57 0.22
C LEU A 51 7.07 7.35 -0.34
N ARG A 52 5.86 6.86 -0.10
CA ARG A 52 4.62 7.49 -0.55
C ARG A 52 4.41 8.92 -0.05
N PRO A 53 4.67 9.26 1.24
CA PRO A 53 4.58 10.65 1.72
C PRO A 53 5.51 11.61 0.98
N LEU A 54 6.59 11.09 0.36
CA LEU A 54 7.52 11.86 -0.46
C LEU A 54 7.08 11.96 -1.93
N SER A 55 5.86 11.55 -2.26
CA SER A 55 5.33 11.47 -3.64
C SER A 55 6.11 10.50 -4.55
N VAL A 56 6.91 9.60 -3.99
CA VAL A 56 7.58 8.53 -4.72
C VAL A 56 6.65 7.32 -4.75
N ALA A 57 5.98 7.09 -5.87
CA ALA A 57 5.05 5.99 -6.04
C ALA A 57 5.65 4.92 -6.97
N PHE A 58 5.91 3.75 -6.42
CA PHE A 58 6.38 2.59 -7.19
C PHE A 58 5.24 1.78 -7.83
N GLU A 59 4.02 2.28 -7.78
CA GLU A 59 2.85 1.55 -8.27
C GLU A 59 2.83 1.44 -9.80
N GLN A 60 3.21 2.48 -10.52
CA GLN A 60 3.20 2.49 -11.98
C GLN A 60 4.13 1.41 -12.57
N PRO A 61 5.42 1.30 -12.18
CA PRO A 61 6.29 0.25 -12.69
C PRO A 61 5.76 -1.15 -12.46
N VAL A 62 5.13 -1.40 -11.30
CA VAL A 62 4.61 -2.73 -10.95
C VAL A 62 3.25 -2.99 -11.58
N TYR A 63 2.34 -2.01 -11.58
CA TYR A 63 0.98 -2.22 -12.05
C TYR A 63 0.82 -2.13 -13.57
N LEU A 64 1.62 -1.30 -14.23
CA LEU A 64 1.49 -1.03 -15.67
C LEU A 64 2.67 -1.55 -16.52
N HIS A 65 3.83 -1.77 -15.91
CA HIS A 65 5.05 -2.14 -16.62
C HIS A 65 5.61 -3.51 -16.18
N SER A 66 6.71 -3.90 -16.80
CA SER A 66 7.32 -5.22 -16.65
C SER A 66 7.78 -5.61 -15.24
N ALA A 67 7.85 -4.67 -14.30
CA ALA A 67 8.17 -4.96 -12.89
C ALA A 67 7.13 -5.84 -12.21
N GLY A 68 5.85 -5.73 -12.61
CA GLY A 68 4.76 -6.58 -12.13
C GLY A 68 4.64 -7.92 -12.85
N GLY A 69 5.60 -8.24 -13.69
CA GLY A 69 5.64 -9.46 -14.47
C GLY A 69 5.32 -9.27 -15.96
N ALA A 70 5.63 -10.28 -16.74
CA ALA A 70 5.29 -10.37 -18.16
C ALA A 70 4.78 -11.78 -18.49
N VAL A 71 3.69 -11.87 -19.22
CA VAL A 71 3.07 -13.15 -19.61
C VAL A 71 2.79 -13.15 -21.11
N TRP A 72 3.15 -14.25 -21.76
CA TRP A 72 2.78 -14.48 -23.14
C TRP A 72 1.36 -15.05 -23.20
N LEU A 73 0.45 -14.34 -23.86
CA LEU A 73 -0.93 -14.78 -24.05
C LEU A 73 -1.39 -14.42 -25.46
N ASP A 74 -1.98 -15.37 -26.17
CA ASP A 74 -2.58 -15.21 -27.52
C ASP A 74 -1.67 -14.47 -28.53
N GLY A 75 -0.36 -14.74 -28.50
CA GLY A 75 0.61 -14.15 -29.42
C GLY A 75 1.10 -12.75 -29.01
N GLN A 76 0.71 -12.24 -27.85
CA GLN A 76 1.12 -10.94 -27.32
C GLN A 76 1.80 -11.08 -25.96
N ILE A 77 2.76 -10.19 -25.68
CA ILE A 77 3.36 -10.08 -24.35
C ILE A 77 2.56 -9.06 -23.56
N LEU A 78 1.84 -9.52 -22.55
CA LEU A 78 1.16 -8.67 -21.59
C LEU A 78 2.12 -8.34 -20.44
N THR A 79 2.26 -7.07 -20.12
CA THR A 79 3.12 -6.59 -19.02
C THR A 79 2.31 -5.82 -17.99
N GLY A 80 2.76 -5.89 -16.72
CA GLY A 80 2.13 -5.19 -15.61
C GLY A 80 1.03 -5.99 -14.91
N ALA A 81 1.01 -5.90 -13.58
CA ALA A 81 0.13 -6.67 -12.73
C ALA A 81 -1.36 -6.48 -13.09
N LYS A 82 -1.81 -5.26 -13.38
CA LYS A 82 -3.19 -4.97 -13.75
C LYS A 82 -3.59 -5.57 -15.10
N THR A 83 -2.73 -5.44 -16.10
CA THR A 83 -3.00 -5.94 -17.46
C THR A 83 -3.10 -7.46 -17.46
N ILE A 84 -2.18 -8.12 -16.74
CA ILE A 84 -2.19 -9.59 -16.65
C ILE A 84 -3.39 -10.06 -15.81
N PHE A 85 -3.73 -9.35 -14.73
CA PHE A 85 -4.90 -9.67 -13.92
C PHE A 85 -6.22 -9.54 -14.71
N ALA A 86 -6.34 -8.50 -15.55
CA ALA A 86 -7.51 -8.32 -16.42
C ALA A 86 -7.67 -9.46 -17.44
N ALA A 87 -6.56 -9.93 -18.01
CA ALA A 87 -6.58 -10.99 -19.01
C ALA A 87 -6.68 -12.40 -18.39
N LYS A 88 -6.09 -12.61 -17.22
CA LYS A 88 -6.02 -13.92 -16.56
C LYS A 88 -5.89 -13.76 -15.04
N PRO A 89 -7.02 -13.59 -14.33
CA PRO A 89 -7.02 -13.29 -12.89
C PRO A 89 -6.36 -14.37 -12.01
N ASP A 90 -6.24 -15.61 -12.52
CA ASP A 90 -5.70 -16.76 -11.77
C ASP A 90 -4.16 -16.84 -11.71
N ARG A 91 -3.45 -15.85 -12.25
CA ARG A 91 -1.98 -15.87 -12.23
C ARG A 91 -1.44 -15.26 -10.93
N LEU A 92 -0.78 -16.13 -10.16
CA LEU A 92 -0.24 -15.89 -8.81
C LEU A 92 0.66 -14.64 -8.71
N ALA A 93 1.64 -14.49 -9.60
CA ALA A 93 2.64 -13.43 -9.54
C ALA A 93 2.04 -12.02 -9.61
N THR A 94 0.89 -11.87 -10.27
CA THR A 94 0.18 -10.60 -10.43
C THR A 94 -0.85 -10.37 -9.35
N ALA A 95 -1.54 -11.41 -8.92
CA ALA A 95 -2.49 -11.35 -7.82
C ALA A 95 -1.80 -10.90 -6.52
N LEU A 96 -0.55 -11.32 -6.29
CA LEU A 96 0.26 -10.95 -5.14
C LEU A 96 0.33 -9.43 -4.91
N PHE A 97 0.76 -8.66 -5.90
CA PHE A 97 0.91 -7.22 -5.77
C PHE A 97 -0.43 -6.49 -5.62
N LEU A 98 -1.49 -6.99 -6.23
CA LEU A 98 -2.82 -6.41 -6.13
C LEU A 98 -3.50 -6.80 -4.82
N SER A 99 -3.43 -8.07 -4.43
CA SER A 99 -4.08 -8.59 -3.22
C SER A 99 -3.51 -7.97 -1.94
N GLY A 100 -2.20 -7.75 -1.89
CA GLY A 100 -1.55 -7.06 -0.77
C GLY A 100 -2.10 -5.65 -0.54
N LYS A 101 -2.39 -4.90 -1.63
CA LYS A 101 -3.03 -3.59 -1.53
C LYS A 101 -4.46 -3.69 -0.97
N GLY A 102 -5.21 -4.72 -1.36
CA GLY A 102 -6.55 -4.97 -0.80
C GLY A 102 -6.51 -5.17 0.71
N LEU A 103 -5.60 -6.00 1.20
CA LEU A 103 -5.41 -6.19 2.65
C LEU A 103 -4.94 -4.92 3.36
N GLN A 104 -4.11 -4.10 2.72
CA GLN A 104 -3.66 -2.80 3.26
C GLN A 104 -4.83 -1.87 3.61
N LEU A 105 -5.93 -1.91 2.84
CA LEU A 105 -7.10 -1.08 3.13
C LEU A 105 -7.71 -1.37 4.50
N PHE A 106 -7.61 -2.59 4.99
CA PHE A 106 -8.10 -2.97 6.32
C PHE A 106 -7.22 -2.46 7.47
N LEU A 107 -5.98 -2.04 7.20
CA LEU A 107 -5.15 -1.40 8.21
C LEU A 107 -5.67 0.00 8.59
N LEU A 108 -6.25 0.73 7.62
CA LEU A 108 -6.68 2.11 7.79
C LEU A 108 -7.66 2.29 8.96
N PRO A 109 -8.78 1.55 9.05
CA PRO A 109 -9.70 1.67 10.16
C PRO A 109 -9.06 1.30 11.50
N GLY A 110 -8.14 0.32 11.56
CA GLY A 110 -7.42 -0.04 12.77
C GLY A 110 -6.59 1.12 13.33
N PHE A 111 -5.80 1.78 12.48
CA PHE A 111 -5.03 2.97 12.85
C PHE A 111 -5.95 4.16 13.21
N ALA A 112 -7.02 4.38 12.44
CA ALA A 112 -7.97 5.45 12.71
C ALA A 112 -8.66 5.29 14.08
N CYS A 113 -9.06 4.07 14.45
CA CYS A 113 -9.63 3.80 15.77
C CYS A 113 -8.63 4.14 16.89
N THR A 114 -7.36 3.74 16.74
CA THR A 114 -6.33 4.11 17.73
C THR A 114 -6.18 5.60 17.88
N LEU A 115 -6.08 6.34 16.77
CA LEU A 115 -5.93 7.81 16.81
C LEU A 115 -7.16 8.50 17.42
N ALA A 116 -8.35 7.95 17.19
CA ALA A 116 -9.58 8.43 17.82
C ALA A 116 -9.62 8.16 19.32
N ASP A 117 -9.17 7.00 19.77
CA ASP A 117 -9.15 6.58 21.16
C ASP A 117 -8.08 7.32 21.97
N CYS A 118 -6.92 7.58 21.37
CA CYS A 118 -5.81 8.29 22.01
C CYS A 118 -5.96 9.81 21.96
N GLY A 119 -7.10 10.36 21.53
CA GLY A 119 -7.41 11.80 21.55
C GLY A 119 -6.66 12.63 20.49
N LYS A 120 -5.96 12.01 19.55
CA LYS A 120 -5.20 12.69 18.49
C LYS A 120 -6.08 13.33 17.41
N ALA A 121 -7.31 12.86 17.27
CA ALA A 121 -8.24 13.44 16.32
C ALA A 121 -9.03 14.58 16.95
N ARG A 122 -8.89 15.80 16.42
CA ARG A 122 -9.74 16.96 16.82
C ARG A 122 -11.24 16.68 16.62
N SER A 123 -11.56 15.87 15.62
CA SER A 123 -12.91 15.37 15.34
C SER A 123 -12.87 13.92 14.92
N LYS A 124 -13.44 13.03 15.74
CA LYS A 124 -13.58 11.59 15.43
C LYS A 124 -14.40 11.38 14.16
N ALA A 125 -15.42 12.19 13.93
CA ALA A 125 -16.26 12.12 12.73
C ALA A 125 -15.46 12.48 11.46
N ALA A 126 -14.65 13.54 11.50
CA ALA A 126 -13.80 13.92 10.38
C ALA A 126 -12.76 12.84 10.06
N LEU A 127 -12.13 12.24 11.07
CA LEU A 127 -11.18 11.14 10.88
C LEU A 127 -11.87 9.91 10.29
N ALA A 128 -13.08 9.57 10.77
CA ALA A 128 -13.86 8.46 10.23
C ALA A 128 -14.22 8.68 8.75
N LEU A 129 -14.73 9.87 8.40
CA LEU A 129 -15.06 10.22 7.01
C LEU A 129 -13.82 10.20 6.11
N PHE A 130 -12.69 10.73 6.57
CA PHE A 130 -11.42 10.70 5.87
C PHE A 130 -10.97 9.25 5.61
N THR A 131 -11.03 8.40 6.64
CA THR A 131 -10.64 6.98 6.53
C THR A 131 -11.55 6.23 5.56
N VAL A 132 -12.87 6.42 5.66
CA VAL A 132 -13.85 5.83 4.73
C VAL A 132 -13.57 6.29 3.31
N GLY A 133 -13.29 7.58 3.10
CA GLY A 133 -12.92 8.12 1.80
C GLY A 133 -11.68 7.44 1.22
N CYS A 134 -10.62 7.24 2.01
CA CYS A 134 -9.41 6.53 1.60
C CYS A 134 -9.69 5.05 1.26
N VAL A 135 -10.52 4.36 2.06
CA VAL A 135 -10.87 2.95 1.81
C VAL A 135 -11.72 2.81 0.54
N LEU A 136 -12.69 3.68 0.33
CA LEU A 136 -13.56 3.64 -0.85
C LEU A 136 -12.81 3.99 -2.14
N SER A 137 -11.95 5.00 -2.09
CA SER A 137 -11.18 5.45 -3.27
C SER A 137 -9.94 4.60 -3.57
N GLY A 138 -9.41 3.86 -2.57
CA GLY A 138 -8.14 3.16 -2.66
C GLY A 138 -6.90 4.07 -2.57
N HIS A 139 -7.10 5.37 -2.36
CA HIS A 139 -6.02 6.35 -2.21
C HIS A 139 -5.48 6.35 -0.78
N THR A 140 -4.46 5.52 -0.54
CA THR A 140 -3.81 5.43 0.78
C THR A 140 -2.73 6.49 1.00
N GLU A 141 -2.41 7.29 -0.03
CA GLU A 141 -1.37 8.33 0.00
C GLU A 141 -1.64 9.38 1.07
N LEU A 142 -2.87 9.89 1.09
CA LEU A 142 -3.26 10.91 2.07
C LEU A 142 -3.20 10.38 3.50
N PHE A 143 -3.56 9.10 3.68
CA PHE A 143 -3.50 8.46 4.99
C PHE A 143 -2.05 8.24 5.45
N THR A 144 -1.16 7.80 4.56
CA THR A 144 0.27 7.64 4.88
C THR A 144 0.95 8.98 5.15
N LEU A 145 0.60 10.04 4.41
CA LEU A 145 1.07 11.39 4.69
C LEU A 145 0.57 11.88 6.06
N PHE A 146 -0.69 11.65 6.37
CA PHE A 146 -1.25 11.99 7.69
C PHE A 146 -0.50 11.26 8.81
N LEU A 147 -0.24 9.95 8.69
CA LEU A 147 0.54 9.19 9.66
C LEU A 147 1.98 9.70 9.79
N ALA A 148 2.62 10.08 8.68
CA ALA A 148 3.97 10.63 8.68
C ALA A 148 4.05 11.97 9.43
N LEU A 149 3.03 12.81 9.31
CA LEU A 149 2.93 14.10 10.00
C LEU A 149 2.62 13.92 11.49
N GLU A 150 1.82 12.92 11.87
CA GLU A 150 1.54 12.61 13.26
C GLU A 150 2.75 12.00 13.96
N SER A 151 3.38 10.99 13.35
CA SER A 151 4.59 10.37 13.86
C SER A 151 5.27 9.46 12.84
N PRO A 152 6.61 9.58 12.66
CA PRO A 152 7.36 8.65 11.83
C PRO A 152 7.28 7.20 12.32
N PHE A 153 7.11 6.98 13.62
CA PHE A 153 6.95 5.63 14.19
C PHE A 153 5.61 4.99 13.81
N LEU A 154 4.53 5.79 13.69
CA LEU A 154 3.25 5.30 13.18
C LEU A 154 3.35 4.93 11.71
N LEU A 155 4.05 5.73 10.90
CA LEU A 155 4.31 5.39 9.51
C LEU A 155 5.13 4.11 9.37
N LEU A 156 6.18 3.92 10.19
CA LEU A 156 6.99 2.70 10.21
C LEU A 156 6.15 1.47 10.59
N ALA A 157 5.31 1.59 11.61
CA ALA A 157 4.41 0.52 12.03
C ALA A 157 3.41 0.16 10.92
N PHE A 158 2.83 1.18 10.26
CA PHE A 158 1.93 0.99 9.13
C PHE A 158 2.64 0.31 7.94
N ALA A 159 3.85 0.75 7.60
CA ALA A 159 4.65 0.16 6.53
C ALA A 159 5.03 -1.31 6.82
N GLY A 160 5.43 -1.63 8.04
CA GLY A 160 5.71 -3.00 8.46
C GLY A 160 4.49 -3.91 8.34
N LEU A 161 3.31 -3.45 8.78
CA LEU A 161 2.05 -4.18 8.62
C LEU A 161 1.65 -4.32 7.16
N THR A 162 1.86 -3.27 6.35
CA THR A 162 1.64 -3.36 4.91
C THR A 162 2.51 -4.43 4.27
N GLY A 163 3.81 -4.49 4.60
CA GLY A 163 4.67 -5.60 4.16
C GLY A 163 4.12 -6.96 4.57
N GLY A 164 3.60 -7.09 5.80
CA GLY A 164 2.91 -8.28 6.27
C GLY A 164 1.66 -8.64 5.45
N CYS A 165 0.88 -7.64 5.01
CA CYS A 165 -0.26 -7.86 4.11
C CYS A 165 0.16 -8.49 2.78
N TYR A 166 1.23 -8.00 2.17
CA TYR A 166 1.77 -8.56 0.93
C TYR A 166 2.36 -9.96 1.14
N LEU A 167 3.07 -10.17 2.25
CA LEU A 167 3.60 -11.49 2.61
C LEU A 167 2.49 -12.54 2.77
N VAL A 168 1.45 -12.21 3.55
CA VAL A 168 0.35 -13.13 3.81
C VAL A 168 -0.48 -13.36 2.55
N SER A 169 -0.68 -12.34 1.71
CA SER A 169 -1.30 -12.51 0.39
C SER A 169 -0.57 -13.54 -0.46
N ALA A 170 0.76 -13.52 -0.44
CA ALA A 170 1.58 -14.49 -1.18
C ALA A 170 1.51 -15.89 -0.58
N LEU A 171 1.59 -16.00 0.75
CA LEU A 171 1.61 -17.29 1.44
C LEU A 171 0.26 -18.02 1.36
N LEU A 172 -0.84 -17.27 1.36
CA LEU A 172 -2.19 -17.81 1.27
C LEU A 172 -2.73 -17.87 -0.16
N ASP A 173 -1.91 -17.49 -1.13
CA ASP A 173 -2.30 -17.49 -2.55
C ASP A 173 -3.62 -16.76 -2.80
N LEU A 174 -3.74 -15.52 -2.31
CA LEU A 174 -4.97 -14.76 -2.42
C LEU A 174 -5.12 -14.18 -3.82
N HIS A 175 -6.24 -14.48 -4.47
CA HIS A 175 -6.59 -14.01 -5.80
C HIS A 175 -7.71 -12.99 -5.75
N TRP A 176 -7.41 -11.79 -5.33
CA TRP A 176 -8.29 -10.65 -5.46
C TRP A 176 -7.51 -9.41 -5.90
N GLY A 177 -8.13 -8.54 -6.66
CA GLY A 177 -7.41 -7.44 -7.26
C GLY A 177 -8.31 -6.30 -7.68
N PHE A 178 -7.73 -5.37 -8.42
CA PHE A 178 -8.39 -4.18 -8.92
C PHE A 178 -7.86 -3.80 -10.30
N LEU A 179 -8.68 -3.11 -11.09
CA LEU A 179 -8.35 -2.68 -12.44
C LEU A 179 -8.08 -1.17 -12.52
N GLN A 180 -8.77 -0.37 -11.72
CA GLN A 180 -8.66 1.09 -11.77
C GLN A 180 -7.96 1.66 -10.53
N ASN A 181 -8.70 2.00 -9.49
CA ASN A 181 -8.21 2.79 -8.36
C ASN A 181 -7.79 1.94 -7.14
N GLY A 182 -8.24 0.68 -7.06
CA GLY A 182 -7.94 -0.20 -5.95
C GLY A 182 -8.70 0.14 -4.66
N GLY A 183 -9.89 0.72 -4.77
CA GLY A 183 -10.79 0.90 -3.64
C GLY A 183 -11.49 -0.40 -3.25
N ILE A 184 -12.04 -0.46 -2.03
CA ILE A 184 -12.64 -1.68 -1.48
C ILE A 184 -13.75 -2.23 -2.38
N VAL A 185 -14.51 -1.38 -3.07
CA VAL A 185 -15.58 -1.81 -3.98
C VAL A 185 -15.04 -2.64 -5.14
N GLU A 186 -13.90 -2.23 -5.73
CA GLU A 186 -13.27 -3.00 -6.81
C GLU A 186 -12.77 -4.35 -6.32
N PHE A 187 -12.21 -4.41 -5.12
CA PHE A 187 -11.80 -5.67 -4.50
C PHE A 187 -12.99 -6.61 -4.22
N LEU A 188 -14.16 -6.05 -3.86
CA LEU A 188 -15.39 -6.83 -3.72
C LEU A 188 -15.83 -7.45 -5.06
N LEU A 189 -15.71 -6.69 -6.15
CA LEU A 189 -16.14 -7.12 -7.50
C LEU A 189 -15.19 -8.12 -8.14
N HIS A 190 -13.89 -8.03 -7.85
CA HIS A 190 -12.84 -8.85 -8.50
C HIS A 190 -12.21 -9.86 -7.53
N ASN A 191 -13.00 -10.43 -6.65
CA ASN A 191 -12.56 -11.44 -5.70
C ASN A 191 -12.87 -12.85 -6.19
N SER A 192 -11.82 -13.64 -6.45
CA SER A 192 -11.91 -15.08 -6.77
C SER A 192 -11.56 -16.00 -5.60
N SER A 193 -11.06 -15.46 -4.48
CA SER A 193 -10.66 -16.22 -3.28
C SER A 193 -11.76 -16.42 -2.24
N GLY A 194 -13.01 -16.07 -2.55
CA GLY A 194 -14.16 -16.23 -1.64
C GLY A 194 -14.07 -15.35 -0.39
N ALA A 195 -14.35 -15.91 0.78
CA ALA A 195 -14.39 -15.17 2.05
C ALA A 195 -13.01 -14.98 2.71
N LEU A 196 -11.99 -15.72 2.29
CA LEU A 196 -10.68 -15.76 2.94
C LEU A 196 -10.00 -14.38 3.02
N PRO A 197 -9.94 -13.56 1.96
CA PRO A 197 -9.33 -12.22 2.02
C PRO A 197 -9.97 -11.30 3.07
N TYR A 198 -11.29 -11.40 3.26
CA TYR A 198 -12.01 -10.57 4.24
C TYR A 198 -11.68 -10.99 5.68
N LEU A 199 -11.61 -12.30 5.95
CA LEU A 199 -11.23 -12.82 7.26
C LEU A 199 -9.80 -12.39 7.63
N VAL A 200 -8.87 -12.53 6.68
CA VAL A 200 -7.50 -12.06 6.84
C VAL A 200 -7.47 -10.54 7.01
N GLY A 201 -8.23 -9.78 6.22
CA GLY A 201 -8.32 -8.34 6.32
C GLY A 201 -8.82 -7.87 7.69
N VAL A 202 -9.88 -8.47 8.22
CA VAL A 202 -10.38 -8.17 9.57
C VAL A 202 -9.31 -8.47 10.63
N THR A 203 -8.58 -9.58 10.51
CA THR A 203 -7.47 -9.91 11.40
C THR A 203 -6.38 -8.83 11.36
N PHE A 204 -6.02 -8.35 10.18
CA PHE A 204 -5.08 -7.25 10.02
C PHE A 204 -5.61 -5.91 10.58
N CYS A 205 -6.92 -5.65 10.48
CA CYS A 205 -7.54 -4.47 11.10
C CYS A 205 -7.36 -4.49 12.63
N VAL A 206 -7.65 -5.63 13.26
CA VAL A 206 -7.46 -5.81 14.72
C VAL A 206 -5.98 -5.70 15.09
N LEU A 207 -5.10 -6.34 14.34
CA LEU A 207 -3.64 -6.26 14.57
C LEU A 207 -3.15 -4.81 14.42
N ALA A 208 -3.64 -4.08 13.42
CA ALA A 208 -3.33 -2.68 13.18
C ALA A 208 -3.72 -1.80 14.38
N TYR A 209 -4.89 -2.02 14.97
CA TYR A 209 -5.31 -1.32 16.17
C TYR A 209 -4.34 -1.55 17.34
N PHE A 210 -3.96 -2.80 17.64
CA PHE A 210 -3.06 -3.10 18.76
C PHE A 210 -1.65 -2.58 18.53
N VAL A 211 -1.10 -2.77 17.32
CA VAL A 211 0.25 -2.31 16.97
C VAL A 211 0.33 -0.78 17.01
N SER A 212 -0.64 -0.07 16.43
CA SER A 212 -0.66 1.39 16.47
C SER A 212 -0.85 1.92 17.88
N ARG A 213 -1.72 1.30 18.69
CA ARG A 213 -1.90 1.66 20.12
C ARG A 213 -0.63 1.46 20.93
N TYR A 214 0.05 0.34 20.74
CA TYR A 214 1.35 0.10 21.37
C TYR A 214 2.36 1.18 20.97
N THR A 215 2.41 1.53 19.68
CA THR A 215 3.31 2.57 19.15
C THR A 215 3.01 3.95 19.78
N VAL A 216 1.73 4.33 19.86
CA VAL A 216 1.31 5.60 20.45
C VAL A 216 1.71 5.69 21.93
N VAL A 217 1.44 4.62 22.70
CA VAL A 217 1.78 4.56 24.14
C VAL A 217 3.29 4.52 24.35
N ARG A 218 4.01 3.72 23.58
CA ARG A 218 5.45 3.50 23.77
C ARG A 218 6.29 4.73 23.47
N TYR A 219 5.90 5.52 22.47
CA TYR A 219 6.67 6.68 22.00
C TYR A 219 6.10 8.02 22.48
N GLY A 220 5.18 8.01 23.45
CA GLY A 220 4.64 9.24 24.05
C GLY A 220 3.90 10.14 23.06
N ILE A 221 3.30 9.53 22.02
CA ILE A 221 2.58 10.30 20.99
C ILE A 221 1.22 10.77 21.53
N ALA A 222 0.80 10.31 22.71
CA ALA A 222 -0.52 10.55 23.31
C ALA A 222 -0.65 11.85 24.12
N GLU A 223 0.37 12.75 24.13
CA GLU A 223 0.33 14.04 24.80
C GLU A 223 -0.03 15.21 23.89
#